data_85514c65d72e7aef2f14e53cceb53f54
#
_entry.id   85514c65d72e7aef2f14e53cceb53f54
#
_cell.length_a   1.000
_cell.length_b   1.000
_cell.length_c   1.000
_cell.angle_alpha   90.00
_cell.angle_beta   90.00
_cell.angle_gamma   90.00
#
_symmetry.space_group_name_H-M   'P 1'
#
loop_
_entity.id
_entity.type
_entity.pdbx_description
1 polymer ?
#
loop_
_entity_poly.entity_id
_entity_poly.type
_entity_poly.pdbx_seq_one_letter_code
_entity_poly.pdbx_strand_id
1 'polypeptide(L)'
;MDERLFLQLAAISEEERRLMAGEAIDEVTYFASGRVADADKLLADREVRVRTHTRFADFHSHNYIEMVYMASGSTTHIVGEEKLVIREGDLLLLNRRATHRVLRADEGDVAVNILVRPSFFNSLLSVIGRDEPLTDFLL
;
A
#
# COMPACT_ATOMS: atom_id res chain seq x y z
N MET A 1 -6.48 19.49 1.92
CA MET A 1 -5.04 19.14 1.95
C MET A 1 -4.23 20.34 1.52
N ASP A 2 -3.12 20.60 2.17
CA ASP A 2 -2.18 21.65 1.78
C ASP A 2 -1.65 21.39 0.36
N GLU A 3 -1.67 22.43 -0.49
CA GLU A 3 -1.25 22.33 -1.89
C GLU A 3 0.21 21.87 -2.04
N ARG A 4 1.09 22.35 -1.18
CA ARG A 4 2.50 21.97 -1.18
C ARG A 4 2.69 20.48 -0.87
N LEU A 5 1.97 19.99 0.13
CA LEU A 5 1.97 18.57 0.48
C LEU A 5 1.41 17.74 -0.68
N PHE A 6 0.31 18.20 -1.28
CA PHE A 6 -0.29 17.52 -2.42
C PHE A 6 0.70 17.38 -3.58
N LEU A 7 1.42 18.45 -3.93
CA LEU A 7 2.42 18.41 -5.00
C LEU A 7 3.56 17.44 -4.69
N GLN A 8 3.98 17.36 -3.44
CA GLN A 8 4.99 16.38 -3.02
C GLN A 8 4.48 14.94 -3.15
N LEU A 9 3.24 14.68 -2.77
CA LEU A 9 2.62 13.36 -2.89
C LEU A 9 2.34 12.98 -4.35
N ALA A 10 2.01 13.94 -5.18
CA ALA A 10 1.71 13.72 -6.59
C ALA A 10 2.97 13.55 -7.46
N ALA A 11 4.15 13.88 -6.95
CA ALA A 11 5.40 13.78 -7.70
C ALA A 11 5.66 12.34 -8.14
N ILE A 12 6.00 12.16 -9.41
CA ILE A 12 6.31 10.85 -9.98
C ILE A 12 7.71 10.46 -9.55
N SER A 13 7.84 9.30 -8.87
CA SER A 13 9.13 8.76 -8.50
C SER A 13 9.84 8.14 -9.70
N GLU A 14 11.15 7.91 -9.58
CA GLU A 14 11.92 7.20 -10.60
C GLU A 14 11.40 5.78 -10.83
N GLU A 15 11.03 5.09 -9.76
CA GLU A 15 10.43 3.75 -9.85
C GLU A 15 9.12 3.77 -10.64
N GLU A 16 8.21 4.72 -10.34
CA GLU A 16 6.96 4.88 -11.07
C GLU A 16 7.22 5.17 -12.55
N ARG A 17 8.20 6.01 -12.84
CA ARG A 17 8.57 6.35 -14.22
C ARG A 17 9.04 5.12 -14.98
N ARG A 18 9.84 4.28 -14.35
CA ARG A 18 10.30 3.02 -14.92
C ARG A 18 9.16 2.03 -15.15
N LEU A 19 8.27 1.92 -14.19
CA LEU A 19 7.07 1.08 -14.33
C LEU A 19 6.14 1.57 -15.46
N MET A 20 5.96 2.87 -15.58
CA MET A 20 5.18 3.47 -16.66
C MET A 20 5.82 3.23 -18.03
N ALA A 21 7.14 3.09 -18.10
CA ALA A 21 7.89 2.75 -19.30
C ALA A 21 7.87 1.25 -19.63
N GLY A 22 7.22 0.43 -18.80
CA GLY A 22 7.09 -1.02 -19.01
C GLY A 22 8.20 -1.85 -18.36
N GLU A 23 9.06 -1.26 -17.54
CA GLU A 23 10.09 -1.99 -16.81
C GLU A 23 9.48 -2.77 -15.64
N ALA A 24 10.05 -3.93 -15.30
CA ALA A 24 9.63 -4.73 -14.16
C ALA A 24 10.12 -4.13 -12.84
N ILE A 25 9.36 -4.41 -11.76
CA ILE A 25 9.81 -4.10 -10.41
C ILE A 25 11.03 -4.97 -10.07
N ASP A 26 12.00 -4.38 -9.36
CA ASP A 26 13.12 -5.12 -8.79
C ASP A 26 12.64 -6.01 -7.65
N GLU A 27 12.41 -7.28 -7.95
CA GLU A 27 11.92 -8.27 -6.99
C GLU A 27 12.90 -8.51 -5.83
N VAL A 28 14.19 -8.38 -6.08
CA VAL A 28 15.20 -8.56 -5.03
C VAL A 28 15.11 -7.48 -3.96
N THR A 29 14.75 -6.27 -4.36
CA THR A 29 14.63 -5.14 -3.42
C THR A 29 13.39 -5.26 -2.54
N TYR A 30 12.28 -5.77 -3.04
CA TYR A 30 10.99 -5.72 -2.34
C TYR A 30 10.44 -7.08 -1.90
N PHE A 31 10.80 -8.16 -2.56
CA PHE A 31 10.18 -9.46 -2.32
C PHE A 31 11.12 -10.44 -1.58
N ALA A 32 10.55 -11.18 -0.63
CA ALA A 32 11.26 -12.23 0.10
C ALA A 32 11.38 -13.50 -0.75
N SER A 33 10.26 -14.00 -1.24
CA SER A 33 10.17 -15.18 -2.11
C SER A 33 8.89 -15.12 -2.91
N GLY A 34 8.92 -15.63 -4.14
CA GLY A 34 7.78 -15.51 -5.03
C GLY A 34 7.35 -14.05 -5.14
N ARG A 35 6.06 -13.80 -4.96
CA ARG A 35 5.53 -12.43 -5.04
C ARG A 35 5.04 -11.91 -3.68
N VAL A 36 5.81 -12.18 -2.65
CA VAL A 36 5.53 -11.70 -1.29
C VAL A 36 6.42 -10.49 -1.00
N ALA A 37 5.82 -9.31 -0.94
CA ALA A 37 6.52 -8.09 -0.54
C ALA A 37 6.91 -8.19 0.94
N ASP A 38 8.16 -7.89 1.23
CA ASP A 38 8.76 -8.16 2.53
C ASP A 38 8.85 -6.91 3.40
N ALA A 39 8.25 -6.98 4.58
CA ALA A 39 8.29 -5.90 5.56
C ALA A 39 9.74 -5.49 5.92
N ASP A 40 10.64 -6.43 6.08
CA ASP A 40 12.02 -6.12 6.45
C ASP A 40 12.77 -5.36 5.36
N LYS A 41 12.45 -5.62 4.09
CA LYS A 41 13.04 -4.88 2.96
C LYS A 41 12.41 -3.50 2.77
N LEU A 42 11.11 -3.37 3.00
CA LEU A 42 10.37 -2.14 2.76
C LEU A 42 10.38 -1.18 3.95
N LEU A 43 10.31 -1.71 5.15
CA LEU A 43 10.25 -0.93 6.39
C LEU A 43 11.62 -0.77 7.06
N ALA A 44 12.58 -1.68 6.76
CA ALA A 44 13.88 -1.77 7.43
C ALA A 44 13.70 -1.84 8.96
N ASP A 45 14.19 -0.85 9.71
CA ASP A 45 14.07 -0.78 11.17
C ASP A 45 12.81 -0.04 11.65
N ARG A 46 11.93 0.38 10.73
CA ARG A 46 10.75 1.17 11.06
C ARG A 46 9.55 0.29 11.40
N GLU A 47 8.68 0.80 12.25
CA GLU A 47 7.38 0.19 12.54
C GLU A 47 6.33 0.56 11.50
N VAL A 48 6.42 1.79 10.98
CA VAL A 48 5.50 2.37 10.02
C VAL A 48 6.28 3.09 8.93
N ARG A 49 5.85 2.95 7.69
CA ARG A 49 6.39 3.71 6.58
C ARG A 49 5.26 4.25 5.71
N VAL A 50 5.35 5.51 5.37
CA VAL A 50 4.46 6.15 4.40
C VAL A 50 5.19 6.23 3.06
N ARG A 51 4.55 5.76 2.01
CA ARG A 51 5.07 5.83 0.64
C ARG A 51 4.08 6.56 -0.25
N THR A 52 4.60 7.18 -1.29
CA THR A 52 3.75 7.62 -2.39
C THR A 52 3.20 6.39 -3.12
N HIS A 53 2.07 6.56 -3.77
CA HIS A 53 1.39 5.49 -4.46
C HIS A 53 2.25 4.86 -5.56
N THR A 54 1.98 3.61 -5.83
CA THR A 54 2.45 2.92 -7.03
C THR A 54 1.35 2.97 -8.07
N ARG A 55 1.66 3.49 -9.26
CA ARG A 55 0.65 3.65 -10.32
C ARG A 55 0.28 2.35 -11.01
N PHE A 56 1.06 1.33 -10.78
CA PHE A 56 0.81 -0.01 -11.27
C PHE A 56 1.53 -1.02 -10.38
N ALA A 57 0.86 -2.09 -10.02
CA ALA A 57 1.47 -3.23 -9.35
C ALA A 57 0.77 -4.51 -9.79
N ASP A 58 1.56 -5.48 -10.22
CA ASP A 58 1.05 -6.80 -10.58
C ASP A 58 0.68 -7.60 -9.32
N PHE A 59 0.02 -8.74 -9.48
CA PHE A 59 -0.40 -9.56 -8.36
C PHE A 59 0.75 -9.87 -7.42
N HIS A 60 0.54 -9.56 -6.14
CA HIS A 60 1.46 -9.86 -5.07
C HIS A 60 0.69 -9.94 -3.75
N SER A 61 1.30 -10.56 -2.77
CA SER A 61 0.91 -10.46 -1.36
C SER A 61 2.01 -9.75 -0.58
N HIS A 62 1.79 -9.51 0.70
CA HIS A 62 2.78 -8.88 1.57
C HIS A 62 2.65 -9.40 3.00
N ASN A 63 3.74 -9.35 3.75
CA ASN A 63 3.78 -9.79 5.14
C ASN A 63 3.66 -8.63 6.14
N TYR A 64 3.03 -7.54 5.71
CA TYR A 64 2.72 -6.37 6.51
C TYR A 64 1.26 -5.97 6.27
N ILE A 65 0.77 -5.04 7.08
CA ILE A 65 -0.54 -4.43 6.89
C ILE A 65 -0.36 -3.20 6.00
N GLU A 66 -1.18 -3.08 4.97
CA GLU A 66 -1.16 -1.93 4.08
C GLU A 66 -2.47 -1.17 4.17
N MET A 67 -2.34 0.15 4.30
CA MET A 67 -3.47 1.07 4.20
C MET A 67 -3.24 1.97 3.00
N VAL A 68 -4.26 2.10 2.14
CA VAL A 68 -4.21 2.95 0.97
C VAL A 68 -5.25 4.05 1.12
N TYR A 69 -4.81 5.27 1.28
CA TYR A 69 -5.68 6.45 1.36
C TYR A 69 -5.67 7.19 0.03
N MET A 70 -6.85 7.42 -0.55
CA MET A 70 -6.97 8.19 -1.79
C MET A 70 -7.03 9.68 -1.51
N ALA A 71 -5.94 10.37 -1.80
CA ALA A 71 -5.84 11.81 -1.65
C ALA A 71 -6.48 12.57 -2.82
N SER A 72 -6.51 11.99 -4.02
CA SER A 72 -7.11 12.58 -5.22
C SER A 72 -7.36 11.50 -6.26
N GLY A 73 -8.39 11.69 -7.07
CA GLY A 73 -8.74 10.78 -8.16
C GLY A 73 -9.25 9.44 -7.68
N SER A 74 -8.89 8.39 -8.42
CA SER A 74 -9.31 7.01 -8.10
C SER A 74 -8.24 6.01 -8.49
N THR A 75 -8.22 4.88 -7.79
CA THR A 75 -7.45 3.70 -8.19
C THR A 75 -8.32 2.46 -8.15
N THR A 76 -7.99 1.52 -9.03
CA THR A 76 -8.69 0.24 -9.09
C THR A 76 -7.77 -0.86 -8.62
N HIS A 77 -8.23 -1.61 -7.62
CA HIS A 77 -7.53 -2.74 -7.06
C HIS A 77 -8.29 -4.03 -7.36
N ILE A 78 -7.57 -5.07 -7.74
CA ILE A 78 -8.11 -6.42 -7.80
C ILE A 78 -7.61 -7.14 -6.55
N VAL A 79 -8.50 -7.44 -5.63
CA VAL A 79 -8.17 -8.13 -4.37
C VAL A 79 -8.80 -9.51 -4.41
N GLY A 80 -7.96 -10.55 -4.51
CA GLY A 80 -8.46 -11.87 -4.83
C GLY A 80 -9.16 -11.86 -6.18
N GLU A 81 -10.47 -12.12 -6.19
CA GLU A 81 -11.31 -12.08 -7.39
C GLU A 81 -12.18 -10.82 -7.49
N GLU A 82 -12.12 -9.95 -6.47
CA GLU A 82 -12.95 -8.75 -6.41
C GLU A 82 -12.26 -7.52 -6.98
N LYS A 83 -13.03 -6.74 -7.73
CA LYS A 83 -12.60 -5.45 -8.25
C LYS A 83 -13.11 -4.35 -7.33
N LEU A 84 -12.19 -3.59 -6.76
CA LEU A 84 -12.49 -2.47 -5.87
C LEU A 84 -12.00 -1.17 -6.50
N VAL A 85 -12.90 -0.20 -6.64
CA VAL A 85 -12.54 1.17 -7.05
C VAL A 85 -12.58 2.03 -5.82
N ILE A 86 -11.42 2.59 -5.46
CA ILE A 86 -11.32 3.54 -4.34
C ILE A 86 -11.18 4.95 -4.89
N ARG A 87 -11.88 5.89 -4.29
CA ARG A 87 -11.97 7.29 -4.73
C ARG A 87 -11.48 8.22 -3.64
N GLU A 88 -11.31 9.48 -3.99
CA GLU A 88 -10.88 10.52 -3.06
C GLU A 88 -11.63 10.42 -1.72
N GLY A 89 -10.86 10.35 -0.63
CA GLY A 89 -11.36 10.20 0.73
C GLY A 89 -11.54 8.76 1.21
N ASP A 90 -11.47 7.78 0.31
CA ASP A 90 -11.59 6.36 0.69
C ASP A 90 -10.30 5.85 1.31
N LEU A 91 -10.45 4.87 2.20
CA LEU A 91 -9.35 4.15 2.83
C LEU A 91 -9.52 2.65 2.59
N LEU A 92 -8.56 2.02 1.95
CA LEU A 92 -8.51 0.57 1.75
C LEU A 92 -7.53 -0.04 2.76
N LEU A 93 -7.98 -1.06 3.48
CA LEU A 93 -7.15 -1.82 4.41
C LEU A 93 -6.89 -3.20 3.81
N LEU A 94 -5.63 -3.56 3.70
CA LEU A 94 -5.18 -4.87 3.22
C LEU A 94 -4.39 -5.57 4.31
N ASN A 95 -4.85 -6.74 4.73
CA ASN A 95 -4.11 -7.57 5.68
C ASN A 95 -3.00 -8.36 4.97
N ARG A 96 -2.18 -9.04 5.74
CA ARG A 96 -1.05 -9.84 5.22
C ARG A 96 -1.48 -11.10 4.45
N ARG A 97 -2.77 -11.41 4.41
CA ARG A 97 -3.31 -12.57 3.68
C ARG A 97 -3.86 -12.18 2.30
N ALA A 98 -4.02 -10.89 2.06
CA ALA A 98 -4.56 -10.41 0.80
C ALA A 98 -3.56 -10.58 -0.34
N THR A 99 -4.03 -11.08 -1.46
CA THR A 99 -3.31 -11.03 -2.73
C THR A 99 -4.00 -10.00 -3.61
N HIS A 100 -3.26 -9.02 -4.10
CA HIS A 100 -3.86 -7.94 -4.86
C HIS A 100 -2.95 -7.44 -5.97
N ARG A 101 -3.55 -6.71 -6.90
CA ARG A 101 -2.85 -5.90 -7.88
C ARG A 101 -3.51 -4.54 -8.00
N VAL A 102 -2.76 -3.56 -8.45
CA VAL A 102 -3.24 -2.21 -8.75
C VAL A 102 -3.21 -2.02 -10.25
N LEU A 103 -4.35 -1.67 -10.83
CA LEU A 103 -4.42 -1.33 -12.25
C LEU A 103 -3.77 0.03 -12.48
N ARG A 104 -3.29 0.26 -13.73
CA ARG A 104 -2.60 1.49 -14.07
C ARG A 104 -3.47 2.71 -13.76
N ALA A 105 -2.89 3.65 -13.03
CA ALA A 105 -3.52 4.92 -12.65
C ALA A 105 -2.94 6.08 -13.46
N ASP A 106 -3.70 7.16 -13.56
CA ASP A 106 -3.28 8.39 -14.23
C ASP A 106 -2.50 9.32 -13.28
N GLU A 107 -1.90 10.36 -13.83
CA GLU A 107 -1.10 11.32 -13.04
C GLU A 107 -1.91 12.04 -11.95
N GLY A 108 -3.20 12.30 -12.20
CA GLY A 108 -4.09 12.94 -11.23
C GLY A 108 -4.58 12.02 -10.12
N ASP A 109 -4.31 10.74 -10.21
CA ASP A 109 -4.71 9.75 -9.22
C ASP A 109 -3.59 9.62 -8.18
N VAL A 110 -3.82 10.16 -6.99
CA VAL A 110 -2.82 10.22 -5.93
C VAL A 110 -3.28 9.41 -4.72
N ALA A 111 -2.59 8.33 -4.46
CA ALA A 111 -2.81 7.49 -3.29
C ALA A 111 -1.62 7.57 -2.33
N VAL A 112 -1.87 7.49 -1.05
CA VAL A 112 -0.84 7.40 -0.01
C VAL A 112 -0.87 6.00 0.58
N ASN A 113 0.22 5.28 0.46
CA ASN A 113 0.37 3.93 0.99
C ASN A 113 1.05 4.00 2.37
N ILE A 114 0.40 3.43 3.36
CA ILE A 114 0.92 3.35 4.73
C ILE A 114 1.17 1.88 5.02
N LEU A 115 2.44 1.51 5.19
CA LEU A 115 2.89 0.16 5.49
C LEU A 115 3.15 0.05 6.99
N VAL A 116 2.58 -0.96 7.63
CA VAL A 116 2.66 -1.11 9.09
C VAL A 116 3.00 -2.56 9.45
N ARG A 117 3.97 -2.73 10.34
CA ARG A 117 4.28 -4.05 10.90
C ARG A 117 3.10 -4.55 11.74
N PRO A 118 2.71 -5.83 11.59
CA PRO A 118 1.64 -6.40 12.43
C PRO A 118 1.91 -6.27 13.93
N SER A 119 3.17 -6.37 14.36
CA SER A 119 3.56 -6.20 15.75
C SER A 119 3.24 -4.81 16.31
N PHE A 120 3.35 -3.76 15.48
CA PHE A 120 2.98 -2.41 15.87
C PHE A 120 1.48 -2.31 16.12
N PHE A 121 0.64 -2.86 15.26
CA PHE A 121 -0.81 -2.89 15.47
C PHE A 121 -1.18 -3.63 16.74
N ASN A 122 -0.52 -4.75 17.01
CA ASN A 122 -0.77 -5.51 18.22
C ASN A 122 -0.47 -4.68 19.48
N SER A 123 0.64 -3.96 19.49
CA SER A 123 1.00 -3.04 20.57
C SER A 123 0.00 -1.90 20.73
N LEU A 124 -0.42 -1.31 19.61
CA LEU A 124 -1.40 -0.22 19.60
C LEU A 124 -2.76 -0.68 20.15
N LEU A 125 -3.23 -1.84 19.74
CA LEU A 125 -4.49 -2.41 20.19
C LEU A 125 -4.47 -2.72 21.70
N SER A 126 -3.32 -3.07 22.27
CA SER A 126 -3.20 -3.29 23.71
C SER A 126 -3.34 -2.01 24.53
N VAL A 127 -3.08 -0.84 23.92
CA VAL A 127 -3.20 0.48 24.56
C VAL A 127 -4.61 1.04 24.42
N ILE A 128 -5.21 0.96 23.22
CA ILE A 128 -6.52 1.59 22.93
C ILE A 128 -7.70 0.64 23.12
N GLY A 129 -7.45 -0.61 23.48
CA GLY A 129 -8.45 -1.66 23.56
C GLY A 129 -8.59 -2.43 22.25
N ARG A 130 -9.04 -3.67 22.39
CA ARG A 130 -9.20 -4.58 21.25
C ARG A 130 -10.65 -4.60 20.78
N ASP A 131 -10.85 -4.36 19.51
CA ASP A 131 -12.05 -4.71 18.78
C ASP A 131 -11.78 -6.05 18.11
N GLU A 132 -12.46 -7.11 18.54
CA GLU A 132 -12.18 -8.47 18.05
C GLU A 132 -12.34 -8.63 16.53
N PRO A 133 -13.41 -8.11 15.88
CA PRO A 133 -13.53 -8.20 14.44
C PRO A 133 -12.37 -7.50 13.69
N LEU A 134 -11.95 -6.34 14.15
CA LEU A 134 -10.83 -5.63 13.55
C LEU A 134 -9.50 -6.34 13.81
N THR A 135 -9.31 -6.85 15.02
CA THR A 135 -8.12 -7.64 15.39
C THR A 135 -8.01 -8.89 14.54
N ASP A 136 -9.11 -9.63 14.37
CA ASP A 136 -9.16 -10.84 13.55
C ASP A 136 -8.88 -10.53 12.07
N PHE A 137 -9.33 -9.39 11.58
CA PHE A 137 -9.06 -8.95 10.21
C PHE A 137 -7.58 -8.58 10.01
N LEU A 138 -6.98 -7.81 10.93
CA LEU A 138 -5.65 -7.22 10.75
C LEU A 138 -4.51 -8.17 11.13
N LEU A 139 -4.71 -9.06 12.05
CA LEU A 139 -3.67 -9.94 12.59
C LEU A 139 -3.90 -11.41 12.25
#